data_c7842ddb953c3f25cb4e0e0ca1c23a8d
#
_entry.id   c7842ddb953c3f25cb4e0e0ca1c23a8d
#
_cell.length_a   1.000
_cell.length_b   1.000
_cell.length_c   1.000
_cell.angle_alpha   90.00
_cell.angle_beta   90.00
_cell.angle_gamma   90.00
#
_symmetry.space_group_name_H-M   'P 1'
#
loop_
_entity.id
_entity.type
_entity.pdbx_description
1 polymer ?
#
loop_
_entity_poly.entity_id
_entity_poly.type
_entity_poly.pdbx_seq_one_letter_code
_entity_poly.pdbx_strand_id
1 'polypeptide(L)'
;MTKDYLLSKTLYGVDIITHIVRLEYPDHITHIKGDDCGEAPDPIHRDGTIITIIVEKIFTPGAQLPSRCAKVHFLDGTIPDCDAIEFAMLYFQDKGTPKTEEETIATLAADLYIKEPRSFRKEQDVDKKRHEDKNVTVSHSMPPAPKMSFYRRPVKNTKPCREASPQDIFKYLISDYAKATTERCRAIKDQKERSKFKAFNFDYITPGGIFRSRNEKDIIRESGYIVIDFDHIPDPDGLIVKLAKDDNFETVLAFRSPSGDGVKWIVSRPILLLKEDGKPYSHTEFFTILSNYARKYYGVEADPSGKDICRACFLPHDPNAFLNPLYLEDNFTYDITRFL
;
A
#
# COMPACT_ATOMS: atom_id res chain seq x y z
N MET A 1 2.43 -7.35 16.56
CA MET A 1 3.25 -6.60 15.56
C MET A 1 4.72 -6.92 15.82
N THR A 2 5.49 -7.36 14.81
CA THR A 2 6.94 -7.52 14.95
C THR A 2 7.67 -6.26 14.52
N LYS A 3 8.87 -6.01 15.06
CA LYS A 3 9.75 -4.90 14.66
C LYS A 3 10.03 -4.92 13.16
N ASP A 4 10.44 -6.07 12.62
CA ASP A 4 10.75 -6.22 11.19
C ASP A 4 9.57 -5.90 10.30
N TYR A 5 8.36 -6.33 10.68
CA TYR A 5 7.16 -6.00 9.93
C TYR A 5 6.87 -4.50 9.93
N LEU A 6 6.94 -3.85 11.10
CA LEU A 6 6.76 -2.39 11.20
C LEU A 6 7.78 -1.64 10.35
N LEU A 7 9.06 -2.01 10.44
CA LEU A 7 10.14 -1.39 9.64
C LEU A 7 9.91 -1.60 8.14
N SER A 8 9.45 -2.77 7.70
CA SER A 8 9.14 -3.04 6.29
C SER A 8 8.00 -2.17 5.74
N LYS A 9 7.11 -1.67 6.61
CA LYS A 9 5.97 -0.81 6.26
C LYS A 9 6.23 0.68 6.40
N THR A 10 7.39 1.07 6.90
CA THR A 10 7.77 2.45 7.21
C THR A 10 9.05 2.89 6.50
N LEU A 11 9.20 2.50 5.23
CA LEU A 11 10.44 2.76 4.46
C LEU A 11 11.70 2.43 5.29
N TYR A 12 11.71 1.21 5.85
CA TYR A 12 12.80 0.71 6.71
C TYR A 12 13.02 1.50 7.99
N GLY A 13 12.00 2.24 8.45
CA GLY A 13 12.03 3.08 9.66
C GLY A 13 12.08 4.58 9.39
N VAL A 14 12.29 5.04 8.16
CA VAL A 14 12.32 6.47 7.82
C VAL A 14 11.03 7.17 8.22
N ASP A 15 9.86 6.55 7.97
CA ASP A 15 8.57 7.14 8.31
C ASP A 15 8.37 7.26 9.82
N ILE A 16 8.95 6.32 10.61
CA ILE A 16 8.94 6.38 12.06
C ILE A 16 9.74 7.59 12.54
N ILE A 17 10.99 7.74 12.05
CA ILE A 17 11.86 8.86 12.41
C ILE A 17 11.17 10.18 12.04
N THR A 18 10.63 10.27 10.83
CA THR A 18 9.90 11.46 10.34
C THR A 18 8.70 11.77 11.23
N HIS A 19 7.92 10.75 11.63
CA HIS A 19 6.78 10.92 12.52
C HIS A 19 7.22 11.51 13.87
N ILE A 20 8.24 10.94 14.50
CA ILE A 20 8.78 11.44 15.78
C ILE A 20 9.29 12.89 15.66
N VAL A 21 10.04 13.22 14.59
CA VAL A 21 10.50 14.59 14.34
C VAL A 21 9.31 15.54 14.22
N ARG A 22 8.25 15.18 13.53
CA ARG A 22 7.06 16.01 13.32
C ARG A 22 6.19 16.21 14.55
N LEU A 23 6.34 15.42 15.61
CA LEU A 23 5.69 15.69 16.88
C LEU A 23 6.20 16.99 17.52
N GLU A 24 7.47 17.39 17.28
CA GLU A 24 8.06 18.63 17.76
C GLU A 24 8.13 19.71 16.67
N TYR A 25 8.32 19.31 15.42
CA TYR A 25 8.47 20.17 14.25
C TYR A 25 7.43 19.81 13.18
N PRO A 26 6.14 20.18 13.36
CA PRO A 26 5.03 19.70 12.51
C PRO A 26 5.20 20.00 11.01
N ASP A 27 5.87 21.10 10.68
CA ASP A 27 6.09 21.53 9.30
C ASP A 27 7.38 20.95 8.68
N HIS A 28 8.16 20.18 9.47
CA HIS A 28 9.39 19.61 8.94
C HIS A 28 9.12 18.49 7.95
N ILE A 29 9.90 18.49 6.88
CA ILE A 29 9.88 17.47 5.83
C ILE A 29 11.25 16.81 5.78
N THR A 30 11.31 15.54 6.11
CA THR A 30 12.54 14.76 6.01
C THR A 30 12.79 14.34 4.57
N HIS A 31 13.93 14.72 4.01
CA HIS A 31 14.35 14.33 2.67
C HIS A 31 15.50 13.34 2.76
N ILE A 32 15.30 12.14 2.18
CA ILE A 32 16.40 11.19 1.95
C ILE A 32 16.93 11.41 0.54
N LYS A 33 18.20 11.80 0.44
CA LYS A 33 18.91 12.04 -0.83
C LYS A 33 19.27 10.71 -1.52
N GLY A 34 19.74 10.79 -2.75
CA GLY A 34 20.12 9.62 -3.54
C GLY A 34 21.29 8.79 -3.01
N ASP A 35 21.97 9.27 -1.97
CA ASP A 35 23.02 8.58 -1.21
C ASP A 35 22.47 7.85 0.04
N ASP A 36 21.15 7.68 0.12
CA ASP A 36 20.46 7.08 1.26
C ASP A 36 20.61 7.87 2.59
N CYS A 37 20.95 9.19 2.53
CA CYS A 37 21.12 10.08 3.68
C CYS A 37 20.11 11.22 3.70
N GLY A 38 19.73 11.68 4.90
CA GLY A 38 18.87 12.84 5.13
C GLY A 38 19.22 13.55 6.45
N GLU A 39 18.72 14.76 6.61
CA GLU A 39 18.89 15.57 7.81
C GLU A 39 17.53 15.98 8.37
N ALA A 40 17.43 16.08 9.70
CA ALA A 40 16.24 16.55 10.39
C ALA A 40 16.63 17.29 11.68
N PRO A 41 15.80 18.24 12.18
CA PRO A 41 16.01 18.82 13.49
C PRO A 41 15.86 17.74 14.57
N ASP A 42 16.68 17.85 15.61
CA ASP A 42 16.67 16.92 16.74
C ASP A 42 15.44 17.16 17.64
N PRO A 43 14.52 16.20 17.75
CA PRO A 43 13.32 16.36 18.58
C PRO A 43 13.58 16.07 20.07
N ILE A 44 14.77 15.55 20.42
CA ILE A 44 15.15 15.20 21.79
C ILE A 44 15.83 16.39 22.46
N HIS A 45 16.93 16.89 21.92
CA HIS A 45 17.66 18.02 22.53
C HIS A 45 16.95 19.37 22.32
N ARG A 46 16.31 19.60 21.18
CA ARG A 46 15.50 20.81 20.89
C ARG A 46 16.25 22.13 21.00
N ASP A 47 17.57 22.08 20.89
CA ASP A 47 18.48 23.24 21.00
C ASP A 47 18.94 23.79 19.63
N GLY A 48 18.32 23.30 18.55
CA GLY A 48 18.69 23.63 17.19
C GLY A 48 19.72 22.68 16.57
N THR A 49 20.08 21.62 17.28
CA THR A 49 20.94 20.56 16.72
C THR A 49 20.19 19.78 15.62
N ILE A 50 20.98 19.12 14.79
CA ILE A 50 20.49 18.34 13.64
C ILE A 50 20.90 16.88 13.83
N ILE A 51 19.98 15.97 13.54
CA ILE A 51 20.27 14.54 13.41
C ILE A 51 20.46 14.19 11.94
N THR A 52 21.32 13.23 11.64
CA THR A 52 21.46 12.64 10.32
C THR A 52 20.73 11.29 10.28
N ILE A 53 19.93 11.07 9.23
CA ILE A 53 19.22 9.82 9.00
C ILE A 53 19.96 9.09 7.88
N ILE A 54 20.39 7.85 8.12
CA ILE A 54 21.16 7.04 7.18
C ILE A 54 20.37 5.74 6.95
N VAL A 55 20.10 5.39 5.69
CA VAL A 55 19.47 4.10 5.34
C VAL A 55 20.56 3.10 4.98
N GLU A 56 20.97 2.30 5.96
CA GLU A 56 22.00 1.29 5.79
C GLU A 56 21.48 0.02 5.09
N LYS A 57 22.35 -0.61 4.31
CA LYS A 57 22.11 -1.94 3.72
C LYS A 57 22.73 -3.00 4.63
N ILE A 58 21.89 -3.86 5.19
CA ILE A 58 22.31 -4.96 6.04
C ILE A 58 22.43 -6.24 5.22
N PHE A 59 23.62 -6.81 5.12
CA PHE A 59 23.85 -8.07 4.42
C PHE A 59 23.76 -9.23 5.42
N THR A 60 22.66 -9.99 5.34
CA THR A 60 22.50 -11.20 6.14
C THR A 60 23.07 -12.40 5.36
N PRO A 61 23.98 -13.21 5.92
CA PRO A 61 24.51 -14.39 5.25
C PRO A 61 23.37 -15.33 4.82
N GLY A 62 23.33 -15.64 3.51
CA GLY A 62 22.29 -16.50 2.92
C GLY A 62 21.06 -15.79 2.35
N ALA A 63 20.89 -14.49 2.57
CA ALA A 63 19.85 -13.70 1.94
C ALA A 63 20.24 -13.29 0.50
N GLN A 64 19.29 -13.40 -0.44
CA GLN A 64 19.55 -13.02 -1.84
C GLN A 64 19.62 -11.50 -2.05
N LEU A 65 19.04 -10.71 -1.15
CA LEU A 65 19.05 -9.26 -1.19
C LEU A 65 19.37 -8.70 0.21
N PRO A 66 20.09 -7.54 0.30
CA PRO A 66 20.32 -6.88 1.57
C PRO A 66 19.00 -6.34 2.12
N SER A 67 18.76 -6.53 3.40
CA SER A 67 17.75 -5.76 4.14
C SER A 67 18.21 -4.31 4.29
N ARG A 68 17.27 -3.39 4.50
CA ARG A 68 17.59 -1.98 4.77
C ARG A 68 17.11 -1.63 6.17
N CYS A 69 17.79 -0.68 6.83
CA CYS A 69 17.39 -0.14 8.11
C CYS A 69 17.78 1.33 8.18
N ALA A 70 16.82 2.19 8.54
CA ALA A 70 17.13 3.59 8.82
C ALA A 70 17.71 3.71 10.23
N LYS A 71 18.83 4.43 10.34
CA LYS A 71 19.47 4.78 11.59
C LYS A 71 19.52 6.28 11.77
N VAL A 72 19.48 6.69 13.01
CA VAL A 72 19.67 8.08 13.43
C VAL A 72 21.06 8.23 14.01
N HIS A 73 21.79 9.20 13.49
CA HIS A 73 23.10 9.61 13.96
C HIS A 73 23.00 11.00 14.59
N PHE A 74 23.40 11.14 15.85
CA PHE A 74 23.45 12.40 16.58
C PHE A 74 24.82 13.05 16.40
N LEU A 75 24.87 14.21 15.74
CA LEU A 75 26.12 14.86 15.36
C LEU A 75 26.97 15.31 16.55
N ASP A 76 26.34 15.51 17.71
CA ASP A 76 27.03 15.90 18.95
C ASP A 76 27.67 14.72 19.70
N GLY A 77 27.37 13.48 19.26
CA GLY A 77 27.89 12.25 19.87
C GLY A 77 27.35 11.95 21.27
N THR A 78 26.34 12.66 21.74
CA THR A 78 25.75 12.47 23.08
C THR A 78 24.95 11.18 23.17
N ILE A 79 24.30 10.77 22.08
CA ILE A 79 23.54 9.56 21.98
C ILE A 79 24.20 8.67 20.91
N PRO A 80 24.41 7.36 21.17
CA PRO A 80 24.89 6.42 20.16
C PRO A 80 23.91 6.29 18.99
N ASP A 81 24.42 5.93 17.81
CA ASP A 81 23.60 5.62 16.66
C ASP A 81 22.55 4.57 17.02
N CYS A 82 21.32 4.84 16.66
CA CYS A 82 20.18 4.00 17.01
C CYS A 82 19.27 3.75 15.82
N ASP A 83 18.51 2.66 15.84
CA ASP A 83 17.49 2.42 14.83
C ASP A 83 16.21 3.25 15.11
N ALA A 84 15.26 3.18 14.18
CA ALA A 84 14.04 3.98 14.27
C ALA A 84 13.17 3.67 15.49
N ILE A 85 13.18 2.43 15.99
CA ILE A 85 12.44 2.04 17.20
C ILE A 85 13.16 2.54 18.45
N GLU A 86 14.46 2.36 18.52
CA GLU A 86 15.28 2.87 19.60
C GLU A 86 15.19 4.40 19.69
N PHE A 87 15.22 5.09 18.55
CA PHE A 87 15.01 6.53 18.48
C PHE A 87 13.64 6.95 19.04
N ALA A 88 12.57 6.26 18.69
CA ALA A 88 11.25 6.52 19.25
C ALA A 88 11.20 6.26 20.76
N MET A 89 11.85 5.21 21.24
CA MET A 89 11.96 4.92 22.69
C MET A 89 12.67 6.03 23.43
N LEU A 90 13.79 6.54 22.90
CA LEU A 90 14.52 7.67 23.46
C LEU A 90 13.65 8.94 23.53
N TYR A 91 12.91 9.22 22.47
CA TYR A 91 11.96 10.33 22.45
C TYR A 91 10.87 10.19 23.52
N PHE A 92 10.24 9.03 23.66
CA PHE A 92 9.24 8.80 24.70
C PHE A 92 9.82 8.88 26.12
N GLN A 93 11.06 8.44 26.29
CA GLN A 93 11.77 8.59 27.57
C GLN A 93 12.01 10.07 27.89
N ASP A 94 12.47 10.87 26.95
CA ASP A 94 12.66 12.32 27.10
C ASP A 94 11.35 13.04 27.45
N LYS A 95 10.22 12.60 26.88
CA LYS A 95 8.88 13.14 27.19
C LYS A 95 8.31 12.68 28.54
N GLY A 96 9.07 11.91 29.32
CA GLY A 96 8.59 11.39 30.61
C GLY A 96 7.53 10.26 30.49
N THR A 97 7.41 9.66 29.33
CA THR A 97 6.50 8.55 29.03
C THR A 97 7.29 7.34 28.49
N PRO A 98 8.27 6.81 29.25
CA PRO A 98 9.10 5.71 28.77
C PRO A 98 8.24 4.51 28.39
N LYS A 99 8.59 3.87 27.28
CA LYS A 99 7.88 2.71 26.73
C LYS A 99 8.88 1.58 26.51
N THR A 100 8.39 0.34 26.69
CA THR A 100 9.13 -0.85 26.21
C THR A 100 9.16 -0.91 24.69
N GLU A 101 10.01 -1.75 24.12
CA GLU A 101 10.04 -1.93 22.65
C GLU A 101 8.66 -2.36 22.12
N GLU A 102 7.98 -3.30 22.79
CA GLU A 102 6.65 -3.77 22.37
C GLU A 102 5.60 -2.65 22.41
N GLU A 103 5.59 -1.85 23.49
CA GLU A 103 4.68 -0.71 23.62
C GLU A 103 4.99 0.38 22.60
N THR A 104 6.25 0.62 22.29
CA THR A 104 6.70 1.56 21.26
C THR A 104 6.22 1.11 19.90
N ILE A 105 6.44 -0.15 19.53
CA ILE A 105 5.96 -0.74 18.29
C ILE A 105 4.44 -0.63 18.17
N ALA A 106 3.70 -0.93 19.24
CA ALA A 106 2.25 -0.82 19.25
C ALA A 106 1.77 0.63 19.07
N THR A 107 2.44 1.60 19.75
CA THR A 107 2.13 3.02 19.63
C THR A 107 2.38 3.50 18.20
N LEU A 108 3.59 3.26 17.67
CA LEU A 108 3.95 3.67 16.32
C LEU A 108 3.06 3.04 15.26
N ALA A 109 2.70 1.76 15.42
CA ALA A 109 1.78 1.09 14.50
C ALA A 109 0.40 1.75 14.51
N ALA A 110 -0.08 2.19 15.69
CA ALA A 110 -1.33 2.93 15.81
C ALA A 110 -1.24 4.33 15.17
N ASP A 111 -0.20 5.08 15.47
CA ASP A 111 0.00 6.45 14.98
C ASP A 111 0.22 6.51 13.46
N LEU A 112 0.92 5.53 12.91
CA LEU A 112 1.18 5.38 11.48
C LEU A 112 0.13 4.53 10.75
N TYR A 113 -0.93 4.11 11.45
CA TYR A 113 -2.03 3.30 10.91
C TYR A 113 -1.59 1.98 10.28
N ILE A 114 -0.56 1.32 10.85
CA ILE A 114 -0.02 0.05 10.36
C ILE A 114 -0.68 -1.11 11.09
N LYS A 115 -1.30 -2.03 10.35
CA LYS A 115 -1.93 -3.25 10.88
C LYS A 115 -1.04 -4.47 10.74
N GLU A 116 -1.08 -5.33 11.75
CA GLU A 116 -0.48 -6.65 11.67
C GLU A 116 -1.31 -7.57 10.76
N PRO A 117 -0.68 -8.35 9.86
CA PRO A 117 -1.38 -9.35 9.08
C PRO A 117 -2.01 -10.38 10.01
N ARG A 118 -3.29 -10.67 9.83
CA ARG A 118 -4.05 -11.61 10.69
C ARG A 118 -3.56 -13.07 10.61
N SER A 119 -2.65 -13.42 9.73
CA SER A 119 -2.15 -14.78 9.50
C SER A 119 -1.19 -15.34 10.56
N PHE A 120 -0.80 -14.59 11.60
CA PHE A 120 0.15 -15.03 12.62
C PHE A 120 -0.45 -15.31 14.00
N ARG A 121 -1.76 -15.40 14.15
CA ARG A 121 -2.32 -15.98 15.37
C ARG A 121 -2.29 -17.51 15.26
N LYS A 122 -1.23 -18.12 15.79
CA LYS A 122 -1.26 -19.53 16.18
C LYS A 122 -2.41 -19.72 17.15
N GLU A 123 -3.28 -20.71 16.85
CA GLU A 123 -4.18 -21.32 17.83
C GLU A 123 -3.35 -21.85 19.00
N GLN A 124 -3.24 -21.07 20.06
CA GLN A 124 -2.92 -21.58 21.40
C GLN A 124 -3.66 -20.70 22.39
N ASP A 125 -4.49 -21.40 23.19
CA ASP A 125 -5.26 -20.97 24.35
C ASP A 125 -6.71 -20.52 24.12
N VAL A 126 -7.54 -21.51 23.77
CA VAL A 126 -8.90 -21.60 24.27
C VAL A 126 -8.83 -22.41 25.56
N ASP A 127 -8.72 -21.73 26.68
CA ASP A 127 -9.31 -22.01 27.98
C ASP A 127 -8.61 -21.20 29.07
N LYS A 128 -9.23 -20.12 29.53
CA LYS A 128 -9.35 -19.76 30.96
C LYS A 128 -10.09 -18.44 31.18
N LYS A 129 -11.30 -18.64 31.73
CA LYS A 129 -11.99 -17.77 32.69
C LYS A 129 -12.45 -16.36 32.28
N ARG A 130 -13.79 -16.29 32.09
CA ARG A 130 -14.60 -15.11 32.44
C ARG A 130 -14.23 -14.58 33.83
N HIS A 131 -13.77 -13.33 33.88
CA HIS A 131 -14.09 -12.42 34.96
C HIS A 131 -14.32 -11.02 34.36
N GLU A 132 -15.47 -10.50 34.79
CA GLU A 132 -15.93 -9.14 34.46
C GLU A 132 -14.97 -8.11 35.03
N ASP A 133 -14.53 -7.17 34.18
CA ASP A 133 -14.21 -5.85 34.63
C ASP A 133 -14.57 -4.83 33.53
N LYS A 134 -15.39 -3.87 33.94
CA LYS A 134 -15.86 -2.74 33.15
C LYS A 134 -14.69 -1.80 32.91
N ASN A 135 -14.00 -1.93 31.80
CA ASN A 135 -13.11 -0.89 31.29
C ASN A 135 -13.60 -0.40 29.94
N VAL A 136 -13.81 0.89 29.88
CA VAL A 136 -14.16 1.64 28.69
C VAL A 136 -13.11 1.35 27.61
N THR A 137 -13.44 0.45 26.73
CA THR A 137 -12.63 0.19 25.52
C THR A 137 -12.90 1.32 24.56
N VAL A 138 -12.00 2.27 24.49
CA VAL A 138 -11.94 3.20 23.35
C VAL A 138 -11.53 2.34 22.15
N SER A 139 -12.53 1.88 21.42
CA SER A 139 -12.31 1.21 20.14
C SER A 139 -11.78 2.27 19.16
N HIS A 140 -10.47 2.33 18.99
CA HIS A 140 -9.88 3.02 17.85
C HIS A 140 -10.20 2.18 16.62
N SER A 141 -11.40 2.39 16.07
CA SER A 141 -11.74 1.84 14.76
C SER A 141 -10.82 2.52 13.75
N MET A 142 -10.02 1.71 13.07
CA MET A 142 -9.18 2.22 11.97
C MET A 142 -10.07 2.88 10.92
N PRO A 143 -9.58 3.97 10.30
CA PRO A 143 -10.31 4.55 9.19
C PRO A 143 -10.55 3.46 8.13
N PRO A 144 -11.76 3.40 7.56
CA PRO A 144 -12.07 2.41 6.54
C PRO A 144 -11.13 2.58 5.35
N ALA A 145 -10.79 1.47 4.70
CA ALA A 145 -9.96 1.48 3.50
C ALA A 145 -10.46 2.53 2.50
N PRO A 146 -9.56 3.31 1.85
CA PRO A 146 -9.98 4.27 0.85
C PRO A 146 -10.85 3.61 -0.21
N LYS A 147 -11.94 4.27 -0.60
CA LYS A 147 -12.89 3.76 -1.57
C LYS A 147 -12.64 4.35 -2.95
N MET A 148 -13.15 3.67 -3.95
CA MET A 148 -13.08 4.05 -5.36
C MET A 148 -14.48 4.03 -5.98
N SER A 149 -14.70 4.75 -7.08
CA SER A 149 -15.98 4.77 -7.78
C SER A 149 -16.19 3.49 -8.57
N PHE A 150 -17.38 2.90 -8.45
CA PHE A 150 -17.83 1.72 -9.20
C PHE A 150 -18.90 2.11 -10.22
N TYR A 151 -18.76 1.60 -11.42
CA TYR A 151 -19.64 1.91 -12.56
C TYR A 151 -20.22 0.65 -13.19
N ARG A 152 -21.50 0.71 -13.55
CA ARG A 152 -22.13 -0.31 -14.36
C ARG A 152 -21.80 -0.12 -15.83
N ARG A 153 -21.64 -1.23 -16.54
CA ARG A 153 -21.52 -1.26 -18.00
C ARG A 153 -22.67 -0.51 -18.69
N PRO A 154 -22.48 0.02 -19.90
CA PRO A 154 -21.25 0.06 -20.70
C PRO A 154 -20.27 1.15 -20.19
N VAL A 155 -19.02 1.14 -20.69
CA VAL A 155 -17.99 2.13 -20.31
C VAL A 155 -18.40 3.58 -20.60
N LYS A 156 -19.36 3.81 -21.48
CA LYS A 156 -19.94 5.13 -21.75
C LYS A 156 -20.78 5.68 -20.59
N ASN A 157 -21.20 4.83 -19.67
CA ASN A 157 -21.87 5.26 -18.44
C ASN A 157 -20.82 5.83 -17.48
N THR A 158 -20.68 7.15 -17.48
CA THR A 158 -19.66 7.86 -16.70
C THR A 158 -20.11 8.23 -15.28
N LYS A 159 -21.35 7.95 -14.90
CA LYS A 159 -21.85 8.20 -13.55
C LYS A 159 -21.63 6.96 -12.67
N PRO A 160 -20.93 7.07 -11.54
CA PRO A 160 -20.78 5.94 -10.64
C PRO A 160 -22.11 5.56 -10.01
N CYS A 161 -22.32 4.28 -9.76
CA CYS A 161 -23.52 3.79 -9.08
C CYS A 161 -23.30 3.58 -7.57
N ARG A 162 -22.05 3.44 -7.14
CA ARG A 162 -21.65 3.33 -5.72
C ARG A 162 -20.16 3.56 -5.52
N GLU A 163 -19.78 3.72 -4.28
CA GLU A 163 -18.41 3.58 -3.83
C GLU A 163 -18.12 2.11 -3.50
N ALA A 164 -16.87 1.68 -3.66
CA ALA A 164 -16.45 0.31 -3.37
C ALA A 164 -15.08 0.30 -2.70
N SER A 165 -14.92 -0.54 -1.69
CA SER A 165 -13.63 -0.82 -1.06
C SER A 165 -12.82 -1.84 -1.88
N PRO A 166 -11.50 -2.00 -1.63
CA PRO A 166 -10.72 -3.07 -2.25
C PRO A 166 -11.33 -4.46 -2.03
N GLN A 167 -11.86 -4.74 -0.83
CA GLN A 167 -12.54 -5.99 -0.53
C GLN A 167 -13.82 -6.20 -1.35
N ASP A 168 -14.63 -5.15 -1.56
CA ASP A 168 -15.81 -5.22 -2.42
C ASP A 168 -15.44 -5.62 -3.86
N ILE A 169 -14.35 -5.05 -4.37
CA ILE A 169 -13.84 -5.36 -5.70
C ILE A 169 -13.31 -6.79 -5.75
N PHE A 170 -12.57 -7.23 -4.75
CA PHE A 170 -12.10 -8.60 -4.66
C PHE A 170 -13.26 -9.60 -4.65
N LYS A 171 -14.29 -9.38 -3.81
CA LYS A 171 -15.51 -10.20 -3.78
C LYS A 171 -16.21 -10.26 -5.14
N TYR A 172 -16.22 -9.14 -5.88
CA TYR A 172 -16.77 -9.11 -7.23
C TYR A 172 -15.95 -10.00 -8.19
N LEU A 173 -14.61 -9.87 -8.17
CA LEU A 173 -13.70 -10.61 -9.06
C LEU A 173 -13.80 -12.13 -8.88
N ILE A 174 -13.88 -12.62 -7.63
CA ILE A 174 -13.95 -14.05 -7.34
C ILE A 174 -15.36 -14.64 -7.51
N SER A 175 -16.39 -13.79 -7.62
CA SER A 175 -17.78 -14.24 -7.80
C SER A 175 -18.04 -14.70 -9.23
N ASP A 176 -19.02 -15.58 -9.42
CA ASP A 176 -19.43 -16.03 -10.76
C ASP A 176 -20.18 -14.97 -11.59
N TYR A 177 -20.42 -13.78 -11.02
CA TYR A 177 -21.20 -12.72 -11.69
C TYR A 177 -20.66 -12.35 -13.08
N ALA A 178 -19.35 -12.18 -13.22
CA ALA A 178 -18.71 -11.81 -14.49
C ALA A 178 -18.17 -13.02 -15.27
N LYS A 179 -18.32 -14.26 -14.79
CA LYS A 179 -17.69 -15.47 -15.35
C LYS A 179 -18.02 -15.70 -16.81
N ALA A 180 -19.31 -15.85 -17.14
CA ALA A 180 -19.74 -16.09 -18.52
C ALA A 180 -19.31 -14.94 -19.47
N THR A 181 -19.35 -13.68 -18.99
CA THR A 181 -18.90 -12.53 -19.77
C THR A 181 -17.38 -12.58 -20.01
N THR A 182 -16.61 -12.98 -19.00
CA THR A 182 -15.16 -13.12 -19.09
C THR A 182 -14.75 -14.23 -20.05
N GLU A 183 -15.41 -15.40 -19.96
CA GLU A 183 -15.17 -16.53 -20.87
C GLU A 183 -15.48 -16.15 -22.32
N ARG A 184 -16.61 -15.48 -22.58
CA ARG A 184 -16.95 -14.96 -23.91
C ARG A 184 -15.93 -13.97 -24.42
N CYS A 185 -15.46 -13.04 -23.59
CA CYS A 185 -14.43 -12.09 -23.95
C CYS A 185 -13.13 -12.78 -24.38
N ARG A 186 -12.70 -13.78 -23.61
CA ARG A 186 -11.48 -14.56 -23.87
C ARG A 186 -11.56 -15.42 -25.14
N ALA A 187 -12.78 -15.83 -25.53
CA ALA A 187 -13.03 -16.58 -26.77
C ALA A 187 -12.92 -15.71 -28.04
N ILE A 188 -13.04 -14.38 -27.95
CA ILE A 188 -12.95 -13.47 -29.10
C ILE A 188 -11.48 -13.34 -29.50
N LYS A 189 -11.14 -13.78 -30.71
CA LYS A 189 -9.76 -13.73 -31.24
C LYS A 189 -9.39 -12.34 -31.81
N ASP A 190 -10.33 -11.70 -32.48
CA ASP A 190 -10.09 -10.37 -33.05
C ASP A 190 -9.95 -9.32 -31.95
N GLN A 191 -8.83 -8.60 -31.95
CA GLN A 191 -8.50 -7.60 -30.91
C GLN A 191 -9.48 -6.42 -30.89
N LYS A 192 -9.94 -5.96 -32.07
CA LYS A 192 -10.88 -4.84 -32.15
C LYS A 192 -12.26 -5.22 -31.65
N GLU A 193 -12.74 -6.41 -32.01
CA GLU A 193 -13.99 -6.94 -31.50
C GLU A 193 -13.93 -7.16 -29.99
N ARG A 194 -12.85 -7.74 -29.49
CA ARG A 194 -12.61 -7.94 -28.05
C ARG A 194 -12.59 -6.62 -27.29
N SER A 195 -11.96 -5.57 -27.84
CA SER A 195 -11.97 -4.24 -27.22
C SER A 195 -13.37 -3.62 -27.18
N LYS A 196 -14.14 -3.74 -28.25
CA LYS A 196 -15.56 -3.33 -28.26
C LYS A 196 -16.37 -4.13 -27.24
N PHE A 197 -16.20 -5.45 -27.21
CA PHE A 197 -16.89 -6.31 -26.27
C PHE A 197 -16.60 -5.91 -24.80
N LYS A 198 -15.33 -5.66 -24.45
CA LYS A 198 -14.93 -5.15 -23.10
C LYS A 198 -15.68 -3.87 -22.75
N ALA A 199 -15.68 -2.90 -23.66
CA ALA A 199 -16.30 -1.59 -23.44
C ALA A 199 -17.83 -1.66 -23.19
N PHE A 200 -18.51 -2.67 -23.75
CA PHE A 200 -19.96 -2.80 -23.62
C PHE A 200 -20.41 -3.75 -22.49
N ASN A 201 -19.57 -4.72 -22.12
CA ASN A 201 -20.04 -5.86 -21.32
C ASN A 201 -19.45 -5.95 -19.91
N PHE A 202 -18.42 -5.16 -19.57
CA PHE A 202 -17.84 -5.20 -18.24
C PHE A 202 -18.20 -3.97 -17.40
N ASP A 203 -18.55 -4.23 -16.15
CA ASP A 203 -18.54 -3.21 -15.11
C ASP A 203 -17.08 -2.77 -14.87
N TYR A 204 -16.87 -1.60 -14.29
CA TYR A 204 -15.55 -1.08 -14.10
C TYR A 204 -15.45 -0.16 -12.88
N ILE A 205 -14.24 0.13 -12.46
CA ILE A 205 -13.91 1.07 -11.38
C ILE A 205 -12.96 2.15 -11.89
N THR A 206 -12.85 3.23 -11.13
CA THR A 206 -11.75 4.21 -11.22
C THR A 206 -10.93 4.14 -9.94
N PRO A 207 -9.81 3.38 -9.92
CA PRO A 207 -9.01 3.19 -8.72
C PRO A 207 -8.51 4.50 -8.12
N GLY A 208 -8.22 5.52 -8.93
CA GLY A 208 -7.67 6.80 -8.48
C GLY A 208 -8.54 7.61 -7.53
N GLY A 209 -9.84 7.27 -7.37
CA GLY A 209 -10.67 7.99 -6.41
C GLY A 209 -12.16 7.85 -6.60
N ILE A 210 -12.87 8.74 -5.90
CA ILE A 210 -14.32 8.91 -5.97
C ILE A 210 -14.62 10.12 -6.85
N PHE A 211 -15.49 9.92 -7.82
CA PHE A 211 -15.86 10.91 -8.83
C PHE A 211 -17.37 11.16 -8.84
N ARG A 212 -17.77 12.39 -9.15
CA ARG A 212 -19.16 12.70 -9.48
C ARG A 212 -19.54 12.17 -10.85
N SER A 213 -18.63 12.29 -11.80
CA SER A 213 -18.65 11.69 -13.11
C SER A 213 -17.22 11.30 -13.49
N ARG A 214 -17.00 10.28 -14.32
CA ARG A 214 -15.67 9.85 -14.75
C ARG A 214 -14.99 10.91 -15.64
N ASN A 215 -14.50 11.94 -14.96
CA ASN A 215 -13.77 13.06 -15.51
C ASN A 215 -12.83 13.58 -14.41
N GLU A 216 -11.61 13.92 -14.74
CA GLU A 216 -10.61 14.43 -13.80
C GLU A 216 -11.11 15.65 -13.01
N LYS A 217 -11.86 16.55 -13.67
CA LYS A 217 -12.43 17.76 -13.03
C LYS A 217 -13.57 17.45 -12.03
N ASP A 218 -14.12 16.25 -12.09
CA ASP A 218 -15.24 15.82 -11.26
C ASP A 218 -14.80 14.92 -10.10
N ILE A 219 -13.50 14.92 -9.77
CA ILE A 219 -12.99 14.18 -8.61
C ILE A 219 -13.53 14.80 -7.32
N ILE A 220 -14.07 13.94 -6.44
CA ILE A 220 -14.57 14.32 -5.11
C ILE A 220 -13.46 14.09 -4.07
N ARG A 221 -12.78 12.93 -4.18
CA ARG A 221 -11.72 12.54 -3.26
C ARG A 221 -10.78 11.54 -3.94
N GLU A 222 -9.48 11.79 -3.87
CA GLU A 222 -8.48 10.79 -4.26
C GLU A 222 -8.49 9.61 -3.29
N SER A 223 -8.29 8.41 -3.80
CA SER A 223 -8.13 7.20 -2.99
C SER A 223 -6.68 6.97 -2.53
N GLY A 224 -5.73 7.57 -3.25
CA GLY A 224 -4.33 7.20 -3.14
C GLY A 224 -3.96 5.93 -3.90
N TYR A 225 -4.88 5.28 -4.61
CA TYR A 225 -4.58 4.10 -5.41
C TYR A 225 -4.23 4.45 -6.85
N ILE A 226 -3.33 3.66 -7.41
CA ILE A 226 -2.97 3.72 -8.83
C ILE A 226 -3.13 2.34 -9.44
N VAL A 227 -3.69 2.27 -10.66
CA VAL A 227 -3.72 1.03 -11.43
C VAL A 227 -2.64 1.07 -12.50
N ILE A 228 -1.83 0.03 -12.54
CA ILE A 228 -0.90 -0.28 -13.62
C ILE A 228 -1.49 -1.45 -14.42
N ASP A 229 -1.58 -1.27 -15.72
CA ASP A 229 -2.12 -2.26 -16.65
C ASP A 229 -0.95 -2.84 -17.46
N PHE A 230 -0.77 -4.16 -17.40
CA PHE A 230 0.22 -4.89 -18.17
C PHE A 230 -0.49 -5.76 -19.18
N ASP A 231 -0.19 -5.58 -20.46
CA ASP A 231 -0.77 -6.35 -21.56
C ASP A 231 0.21 -7.42 -22.06
N HIS A 232 -0.32 -8.50 -22.62
CA HIS A 232 0.45 -9.57 -23.28
C HIS A 232 1.52 -10.21 -22.38
N ILE A 233 1.16 -10.51 -21.16
CA ILE A 233 2.05 -11.18 -20.18
C ILE A 233 2.05 -12.69 -20.41
N PRO A 234 3.22 -13.33 -20.63
CA PRO A 234 3.29 -14.77 -20.88
C PRO A 234 2.75 -15.62 -19.72
N ASP A 235 3.02 -15.20 -18.48
CA ASP A 235 2.56 -15.84 -17.25
C ASP A 235 1.92 -14.82 -16.32
N PRO A 236 0.62 -14.50 -16.51
CA PRO A 236 -0.09 -13.54 -15.68
C PRO A 236 -0.18 -13.96 -14.20
N ASP A 237 -0.35 -15.26 -13.93
CA ASP A 237 -0.47 -15.75 -12.55
C ASP A 237 0.86 -15.67 -11.81
N GLY A 238 1.97 -16.02 -12.47
CA GLY A 238 3.30 -15.86 -11.89
C GLY A 238 3.65 -14.40 -11.63
N LEU A 239 3.22 -13.49 -12.51
CA LEU A 239 3.40 -12.04 -12.27
C LEU A 239 2.58 -11.57 -11.07
N ILE A 240 1.30 -11.97 -10.94
CA ILE A 240 0.45 -11.62 -9.79
C ILE A 240 1.11 -12.06 -8.47
N VAL A 241 1.67 -13.27 -8.41
CA VAL A 241 2.39 -13.77 -7.22
C VAL A 241 3.61 -12.90 -6.90
N LYS A 242 4.39 -12.48 -7.90
CA LYS A 242 5.54 -11.60 -7.70
C LYS A 242 5.12 -10.21 -7.20
N LEU A 243 4.07 -9.64 -7.79
CA LEU A 243 3.53 -8.34 -7.38
C LEU A 243 2.93 -8.38 -5.97
N ALA A 244 2.30 -9.50 -5.58
CA ALA A 244 1.75 -9.70 -4.24
C ALA A 244 2.85 -9.71 -3.15
N LYS A 245 4.07 -10.12 -3.53
CA LYS A 245 5.26 -10.17 -2.67
C LYS A 245 6.20 -8.97 -2.82
N ASP A 246 5.76 -7.90 -3.50
CA ASP A 246 6.59 -6.72 -3.68
C ASP A 246 6.81 -6.01 -2.34
N ASP A 247 8.09 -5.85 -1.97
CA ASP A 247 8.48 -5.22 -0.71
C ASP A 247 8.62 -3.70 -0.81
N ASN A 248 8.68 -3.14 -2.02
CA ASN A 248 8.89 -1.71 -2.24
C ASN A 248 7.58 -0.95 -2.41
N PHE A 249 6.55 -1.61 -2.97
CA PHE A 249 5.26 -0.99 -3.20
C PHE A 249 4.14 -1.88 -2.66
N GLU A 250 3.27 -1.29 -1.86
CA GLU A 250 2.12 -2.01 -1.30
C GLU A 250 1.11 -2.35 -2.39
N THR A 251 1.08 -3.62 -2.77
CA THR A 251 0.03 -4.15 -3.63
C THR A 251 -1.28 -4.21 -2.86
N VAL A 252 -2.29 -3.48 -3.32
CA VAL A 252 -3.65 -3.49 -2.77
C VAL A 252 -4.42 -4.68 -3.35
N LEU A 253 -4.40 -4.78 -4.68
CA LEU A 253 -5.16 -5.76 -5.45
C LEU A 253 -4.39 -6.07 -6.74
N ALA A 254 -4.31 -7.35 -7.12
CA ALA A 254 -3.77 -7.76 -8.41
C ALA A 254 -4.61 -8.87 -9.02
N PHE A 255 -4.91 -8.77 -10.32
CA PHE A 255 -5.80 -9.72 -10.99
C PHE A 255 -5.58 -9.73 -12.49
N ARG A 256 -6.01 -10.83 -13.14
CA ARG A 256 -5.96 -10.97 -14.60
C ARG A 256 -6.89 -9.98 -15.30
N SER A 257 -6.45 -9.47 -16.43
CA SER A 257 -7.29 -8.63 -17.29
C SER A 257 -8.48 -9.41 -17.89
N PRO A 258 -9.52 -8.72 -18.39
CA PRO A 258 -10.64 -9.37 -19.10
C PRO A 258 -10.21 -10.24 -20.28
N SER A 259 -9.12 -9.86 -20.95
CA SER A 259 -8.56 -10.63 -22.10
C SER A 259 -7.89 -11.93 -21.65
N GLY A 260 -7.46 -12.02 -20.38
CA GLY A 260 -6.81 -13.19 -19.82
C GLY A 260 -5.29 -13.23 -19.99
N ASP A 261 -4.72 -12.38 -20.85
CA ASP A 261 -3.31 -12.27 -21.20
C ASP A 261 -2.62 -11.03 -20.60
N GLY A 262 -3.27 -10.32 -19.69
CA GLY A 262 -2.73 -9.16 -19.01
C GLY A 262 -2.97 -9.21 -17.51
N VAL A 263 -2.31 -8.32 -16.77
CA VAL A 263 -2.43 -8.17 -15.32
C VAL A 263 -2.77 -6.72 -14.98
N LYS A 264 -3.67 -6.55 -14.05
CA LYS A 264 -4.01 -5.27 -13.43
C LYS A 264 -3.46 -5.25 -12.02
N TRP A 265 -2.60 -4.29 -11.76
CA TRP A 265 -1.91 -4.10 -10.50
C TRP A 265 -2.36 -2.80 -9.86
N ILE A 266 -3.09 -2.86 -8.76
CA ILE A 266 -3.53 -1.70 -7.98
C ILE A 266 -2.59 -1.56 -6.78
N VAL A 267 -1.96 -0.39 -6.69
CA VAL A 267 -0.91 -0.06 -5.72
C VAL A 267 -1.36 1.11 -4.87
N SER A 268 -1.06 1.05 -3.59
CA SER A 268 -1.23 2.19 -2.67
C SER A 268 -0.06 3.16 -2.83
N ARG A 269 -0.36 4.44 -3.01
CA ARG A 269 0.66 5.49 -3.02
C ARG A 269 1.07 5.76 -1.58
N PRO A 270 2.37 5.65 -1.25
CA PRO A 270 2.86 6.03 0.08
C PRO A 270 2.52 7.50 0.37
N ILE A 271 1.85 7.75 1.50
CA ILE A 271 1.39 9.09 1.88
C ILE A 271 2.57 10.06 2.07
N LEU A 272 3.70 9.54 2.51
CA LEU A 272 4.92 10.31 2.83
C LEU A 272 5.93 10.35 1.68
N LEU A 273 5.61 9.80 0.52
CA LEU A 273 6.49 9.94 -0.64
C LEU A 273 6.36 11.36 -1.21
N LEU A 274 7.27 12.23 -0.81
CA LEU A 274 7.33 13.63 -1.20
C LEU A 274 8.48 13.89 -2.18
N LYS A 275 8.31 14.90 -3.03
CA LYS A 275 9.36 15.42 -3.90
C LYS A 275 10.35 16.28 -3.12
N GLU A 276 11.47 16.63 -3.74
CA GLU A 276 12.48 17.52 -3.16
C GLU A 276 11.91 18.89 -2.72
N ASP A 277 10.85 19.38 -3.37
CA ASP A 277 10.14 20.61 -3.01
C ASP A 277 9.09 20.43 -1.89
N GLY A 278 9.04 19.25 -1.28
CA GLY A 278 8.11 18.92 -0.20
C GLY A 278 6.68 18.64 -0.63
N LYS A 279 6.39 18.65 -1.94
CA LYS A 279 5.05 18.35 -2.45
C LYS A 279 4.86 16.86 -2.70
N PRO A 280 3.65 16.32 -2.53
CA PRO A 280 3.36 14.95 -2.91
C PRO A 280 3.53 14.75 -4.42
N TYR A 281 3.92 13.55 -4.82
CA TYR A 281 3.89 13.19 -6.22
C TYR A 281 2.44 13.20 -6.73
N SER A 282 2.22 13.80 -7.88
CA SER A 282 0.94 13.69 -8.58
C SER A 282 0.67 12.25 -9.04
N HIS A 283 -0.56 11.94 -9.39
CA HIS A 283 -0.94 10.63 -9.94
C HIS A 283 -0.07 10.24 -11.14
N THR A 284 0.14 11.17 -12.07
CA THR A 284 0.94 10.94 -13.28
C THR A 284 2.42 10.70 -12.98
N GLU A 285 3.00 11.45 -12.04
CA GLU A 285 4.39 11.27 -11.63
C GLU A 285 4.59 9.93 -10.95
N PHE A 286 3.69 9.56 -10.03
CA PHE A 286 3.77 8.27 -9.34
C PHE A 286 3.54 7.10 -10.30
N PHE A 287 2.62 7.24 -11.27
CA PHE A 287 2.48 6.27 -12.36
C PHE A 287 3.81 6.05 -13.12
N THR A 288 4.55 7.14 -13.37
CA THR A 288 5.84 7.06 -14.08
C THR A 288 6.89 6.31 -13.24
N ILE A 289 6.91 6.56 -11.92
CA ILE A 289 7.79 5.84 -11.00
C ILE A 289 7.47 4.33 -11.03
N LEU A 290 6.20 3.95 -10.88
CA LEU A 290 5.78 2.55 -10.89
C LEU A 290 6.04 1.86 -12.23
N SER A 291 5.83 2.57 -13.35
CA SER A 291 6.09 2.03 -14.69
C SER A 291 7.58 1.74 -14.91
N ASN A 292 8.46 2.66 -14.48
CA ASN A 292 9.90 2.46 -14.55
C ASN A 292 10.37 1.34 -13.61
N TYR A 293 9.76 1.25 -12.43
CA TYR A 293 10.00 0.18 -11.48
C TYR A 293 9.63 -1.18 -12.08
N ALA A 294 8.42 -1.32 -12.62
CA ALA A 294 7.94 -2.56 -13.23
C ALA A 294 8.82 -3.01 -14.39
N ARG A 295 9.24 -2.07 -15.25
CA ARG A 295 10.20 -2.36 -16.34
C ARG A 295 11.53 -2.88 -15.80
N LYS A 296 12.08 -2.24 -14.76
CA LYS A 296 13.39 -2.58 -14.19
C LYS A 296 13.39 -3.92 -13.45
N TYR A 297 12.38 -4.18 -12.63
CA TYR A 297 12.39 -5.31 -11.69
C TYR A 297 11.58 -6.51 -12.18
N TYR A 298 10.56 -6.29 -13.00
CA TYR A 298 9.70 -7.37 -13.53
C TYR A 298 9.88 -7.58 -15.04
N GLY A 299 10.56 -6.67 -15.74
CA GLY A 299 10.76 -6.76 -17.18
C GLY A 299 9.47 -6.58 -17.99
N VAL A 300 8.46 -5.89 -17.41
CA VAL A 300 7.16 -5.68 -18.04
C VAL A 300 6.88 -4.20 -18.29
N GLU A 301 6.21 -3.91 -19.41
CA GLU A 301 5.84 -2.53 -19.80
C GLU A 301 4.41 -2.23 -19.38
N ALA A 302 4.23 -1.05 -18.77
CA ALA A 302 2.92 -0.54 -18.39
C ALA A 302 2.21 0.13 -19.57
N ASP A 303 0.89 -0.07 -19.70
CA ASP A 303 0.05 0.72 -20.62
C ASP A 303 0.07 2.20 -20.19
N PRO A 304 0.59 3.12 -21.02
CA PRO A 304 0.72 4.53 -20.68
C PRO A 304 -0.62 5.23 -20.39
N SER A 305 -1.74 4.64 -20.75
CA SER A 305 -3.08 5.19 -20.47
C SER A 305 -3.43 5.22 -18.97
N GLY A 306 -2.70 4.48 -18.11
CA GLY A 306 -2.84 4.52 -16.65
C GLY A 306 -2.43 5.85 -16.00
N LYS A 307 -1.83 6.79 -16.76
CA LYS A 307 -1.54 8.16 -16.29
C LYS A 307 -2.79 8.96 -15.94
N ASP A 308 -3.93 8.59 -16.52
CA ASP A 308 -5.20 9.25 -16.27
C ASP A 308 -5.80 8.76 -14.94
N ILE A 309 -5.98 9.68 -13.98
CA ILE A 309 -6.53 9.37 -12.66
C ILE A 309 -7.95 8.80 -12.73
N CYS A 310 -8.73 9.15 -13.77
CA CYS A 310 -10.06 8.61 -14.01
C CYS A 310 -10.09 7.41 -14.97
N ARG A 311 -8.93 6.72 -15.13
CA ARG A 311 -8.81 5.53 -15.97
C ARG A 311 -9.82 4.47 -15.55
N ALA A 312 -10.59 3.96 -16.52
CA ALA A 312 -11.50 2.85 -16.31
C ALA A 312 -10.72 1.53 -16.18
N CYS A 313 -10.90 0.84 -15.08
CA CYS A 313 -10.36 -0.49 -14.82
C CYS A 313 -11.50 -1.51 -14.85
N PHE A 314 -11.59 -2.27 -15.94
CA PHE A 314 -12.64 -3.30 -16.11
C PHE A 314 -12.49 -4.47 -15.16
N LEU A 315 -13.60 -4.99 -14.66
CA LEU A 315 -13.68 -6.06 -13.66
C LEU A 315 -14.11 -7.38 -14.30
N PRO A 316 -13.20 -8.31 -14.59
CA PRO A 316 -13.51 -9.66 -15.03
C PRO A 316 -13.87 -10.58 -13.87
N HIS A 317 -14.19 -11.84 -14.18
CA HIS A 317 -14.07 -12.93 -13.23
C HIS A 317 -12.62 -13.40 -13.16
N ASP A 318 -12.04 -13.39 -11.94
CA ASP A 318 -10.73 -13.94 -11.65
C ASP A 318 -10.70 -14.57 -10.26
N PRO A 319 -10.88 -15.91 -10.15
CA PRO A 319 -10.83 -16.61 -8.87
C PRO A 319 -9.44 -16.63 -8.24
N ASN A 320 -8.40 -16.29 -9.02
CA ASN A 320 -7.00 -16.23 -8.59
C ASN A 320 -6.53 -14.83 -8.26
N ALA A 321 -7.44 -13.85 -8.16
CA ALA A 321 -7.09 -12.49 -7.78
C ALA A 321 -6.42 -12.45 -6.40
N PHE A 322 -5.49 -11.52 -6.23
CA PHE A 322 -4.86 -11.21 -4.93
C PHE A 322 -5.52 -9.98 -4.32
N LEU A 323 -5.87 -10.06 -3.04
CA LEU A 323 -6.20 -8.91 -2.18
C LEU A 323 -5.21 -8.89 -1.02
N ASN A 324 -4.56 -7.77 -0.79
CA ASN A 324 -3.69 -7.63 0.37
C ASN A 324 -4.52 -7.78 1.67
N PRO A 325 -4.12 -8.67 2.58
CA PRO A 325 -4.82 -8.90 3.84
C PRO A 325 -5.06 -7.64 4.69
N LEU A 326 -4.27 -6.59 4.51
CA LEU A 326 -4.47 -5.28 5.16
C LEU A 326 -5.80 -4.62 4.80
N TYR A 327 -6.40 -4.98 3.67
CA TYR A 327 -7.65 -4.42 3.15
C TYR A 327 -8.86 -5.31 3.43
N LEU A 328 -8.70 -6.34 4.23
CA LEU A 328 -9.81 -7.16 4.69
C LEU A 328 -10.65 -6.38 5.71
N GLU A 329 -11.94 -6.30 5.44
CA GLU A 329 -12.94 -5.71 6.31
C GLU A 329 -13.78 -6.82 6.94
N ASP A 330 -14.28 -6.58 8.15
CA ASP A 330 -15.07 -7.56 8.90
C ASP A 330 -14.33 -8.89 9.16
N ASN A 331 -15.06 -10.00 9.17
CA ASN A 331 -14.53 -11.36 9.36
C ASN A 331 -14.33 -12.09 8.02
N PHE A 332 -14.20 -11.35 6.92
CA PHE A 332 -13.97 -11.97 5.63
C PHE A 332 -12.55 -12.55 5.56
N THR A 333 -12.45 -13.81 5.13
CA THR A 333 -11.18 -14.51 4.92
C THR A 333 -11.17 -15.14 3.54
N TYR A 334 -10.00 -15.29 2.96
CA TYR A 334 -9.78 -16.06 1.74
C TYR A 334 -8.42 -16.77 1.82
N ASP A 335 -8.24 -17.80 1.03
CA ASP A 335 -6.98 -18.56 1.00
C ASP A 335 -5.88 -17.75 0.30
N ILE A 336 -4.85 -17.38 1.07
CA ILE A 336 -3.68 -16.64 0.57
C ILE A 336 -2.43 -17.50 0.42
N THR A 337 -2.51 -18.81 0.67
CA THR A 337 -1.33 -19.71 0.65
C THR A 337 -0.58 -19.67 -0.67
N ARG A 338 -1.27 -19.41 -1.77
CA ARG A 338 -0.67 -19.23 -3.09
C ARG A 338 0.31 -18.04 -3.15
N PHE A 339 0.13 -17.05 -2.29
CA PHE A 339 0.90 -15.80 -2.29
C PHE A 339 1.92 -15.72 -1.15
N LEU A 340 2.00 -16.75 -0.32
CA LEU A 340 3.03 -16.93 0.70
C LEU A 340 4.22 -17.70 0.12
#